data_7696ba5b09627f66484c6c0d53c8b8d5
#
_entry.id   7696ba5b09627f66484c6c0d53c8b8d5
#
_cell.length_a   1.000
_cell.length_b   1.000
_cell.length_c   1.000
_cell.angle_alpha   90.00
_cell.angle_beta   90.00
_cell.angle_gamma   90.00
#
_symmetry.space_group_name_H-M   'P 1'
#
loop_
_entity.id
_entity.type
_entity.pdbx_description
1 polymer ?
#
loop_
_entity_poly.entity_id
_entity_poly.type
_entity_poly.pdbx_seq_one_letter_code
_entity_poly.pdbx_strand_id
1 'polypeptide(L)'
;ASFTVAEIWASEDRAVVVESVAVHHEPVPDAVAYRVTTPDGSVVISGDTRVCQEVEDFSRNANVLVHEAFRRAPLEHVIEHFPRINSILDYHADTISLGAMAQRAQVQTLLLTHLGPPPRDEAEEQGFSDDVKTGGYTGKCLVGRDLMSVTF
;
A
#
# COMPACT_ATOMS: atom_id res chain seq x y z
N ALA A 1 4.26 5.06 -19.36
CA ALA A 1 3.18 4.20 -19.82
C ALA A 1 1.86 4.76 -19.31
N SER A 2 0.83 4.89 -20.16
CA SER A 2 -0.51 5.27 -19.69
C SER A 2 -1.21 4.00 -19.20
N PHE A 3 -1.57 3.93 -17.94
CA PHE A 3 -2.44 2.91 -17.39
C PHE A 3 -3.91 3.39 -17.50
N THR A 4 -4.84 2.45 -17.56
CA THR A 4 -6.26 2.76 -17.69
C THR A 4 -6.93 2.63 -16.33
N VAL A 5 -7.49 3.72 -15.83
CA VAL A 5 -8.42 3.71 -14.70
C VAL A 5 -9.81 3.40 -15.23
N ALA A 6 -10.49 2.44 -14.61
CA ALA A 6 -11.86 2.07 -14.96
C ALA A 6 -12.81 2.39 -13.80
N GLU A 7 -13.87 3.16 -14.06
CA GLU A 7 -15.00 3.23 -13.15
C GLU A 7 -15.75 1.88 -13.21
N ILE A 8 -15.88 1.22 -12.06
CA ILE A 8 -16.48 -0.10 -11.96
C ILE A 8 -17.85 -0.08 -11.27
N TRP A 9 -18.12 0.95 -10.49
CA TRP A 9 -19.39 1.14 -9.81
C TRP A 9 -19.58 2.60 -9.36
N ALA A 10 -20.82 3.06 -9.35
CA ALA A 10 -21.20 4.32 -8.71
C ALA A 10 -22.62 4.20 -8.12
N SER A 11 -22.90 4.95 -7.02
CA SER A 11 -24.26 5.12 -6.52
C SER A 11 -25.13 5.88 -7.53
N GLU A 12 -26.47 5.75 -7.45
CA GLU A 12 -27.40 6.42 -8.37
C GLU A 12 -27.21 7.93 -8.42
N ASP A 13 -26.97 8.55 -7.27
CA ASP A 13 -26.70 9.98 -7.12
C ASP A 13 -25.22 10.35 -7.40
N ARG A 14 -24.37 9.34 -7.70
CA ARG A 14 -22.93 9.46 -7.89
C ARG A 14 -22.18 10.07 -6.69
N ALA A 15 -22.76 10.03 -5.51
CA ALA A 15 -22.07 10.46 -4.29
C ALA A 15 -20.93 9.52 -3.91
N VAL A 16 -21.05 8.24 -4.27
CA VAL A 16 -19.97 7.26 -4.10
C VAL A 16 -19.56 6.70 -5.46
N VAL A 17 -18.27 6.79 -5.77
CA VAL A 17 -17.69 6.25 -7.01
C VAL A 17 -16.57 5.29 -6.67
N VAL A 18 -16.56 4.14 -7.32
CA VAL A 18 -15.50 3.13 -7.20
C VAL A 18 -14.79 2.95 -8.53
N GLU A 19 -13.49 3.14 -8.51
CA GLU A 19 -12.61 2.99 -9.65
C GLU A 19 -11.60 1.87 -9.40
N SER A 20 -11.05 1.30 -10.44
CA SER A 20 -9.98 0.31 -10.37
C SER A 20 -8.85 0.61 -11.35
N VAL A 21 -7.66 0.15 -11.01
CA VAL A 21 -6.48 0.19 -11.87
C VAL A 21 -5.70 -1.11 -11.73
N ALA A 22 -5.14 -1.63 -12.83
CA ALA A 22 -4.28 -2.80 -12.80
C ALA A 22 -2.97 -2.48 -12.07
N VAL A 23 -2.48 -3.43 -11.27
CA VAL A 23 -1.24 -3.34 -10.50
C VAL A 23 -0.35 -4.56 -10.75
N HIS A 24 0.80 -4.63 -10.09
CA HIS A 24 1.83 -5.63 -10.37
C HIS A 24 2.05 -6.57 -9.20
N HIS A 25 1.50 -7.77 -9.31
CA HIS A 25 1.68 -8.84 -8.32
C HIS A 25 1.93 -10.18 -9.03
N GLU A 26 3.09 -10.31 -9.67
CA GLU A 26 3.48 -11.55 -10.34
C GLU A 26 3.57 -12.71 -9.32
N PRO A 27 3.03 -13.91 -9.61
CA PRO A 27 2.52 -14.39 -10.89
C PRO A 27 1.01 -14.19 -11.12
N VAL A 28 0.33 -13.32 -10.35
CA VAL A 28 -1.11 -13.05 -10.49
C VAL A 28 -1.32 -11.95 -11.54
N PRO A 29 -1.84 -12.27 -12.75
CA PRO A 29 -1.87 -11.30 -13.85
C PRO A 29 -2.95 -10.22 -13.72
N ASP A 30 -4.01 -10.49 -12.93
CA ASP A 30 -5.22 -9.64 -12.84
C ASP A 30 -5.33 -8.93 -11.48
N ALA A 31 -4.18 -8.63 -10.85
CA ALA A 31 -4.15 -7.85 -9.62
C ALA A 31 -4.60 -6.41 -9.86
N VAL A 32 -5.45 -5.89 -8.98
CA VAL A 32 -6.01 -4.53 -9.10
C VAL A 32 -6.00 -3.79 -7.77
N ALA A 33 -5.85 -2.47 -7.86
CA ALA A 33 -6.14 -1.54 -6.78
C ALA A 33 -7.52 -0.91 -6.98
N TYR A 34 -8.13 -0.48 -5.89
CA TYR A 34 -9.42 0.21 -5.88
C TYR A 34 -9.30 1.59 -5.27
N ARG A 35 -10.04 2.55 -5.82
CA ARG A 35 -10.27 3.86 -5.21
C ARG A 35 -11.76 4.06 -4.98
N VAL A 36 -12.12 4.36 -3.74
CA VAL A 36 -13.47 4.77 -3.36
C VAL A 36 -13.43 6.26 -3.08
N THR A 37 -14.25 7.01 -3.82
CA THR A 37 -14.40 8.47 -3.66
C THR A 37 -15.79 8.77 -3.14
N THR A 38 -15.88 9.62 -2.12
CA THR A 38 -17.13 10.11 -1.50
C THR A 38 -17.05 11.63 -1.37
N PRO A 39 -18.16 12.34 -1.01
CA PRO A 39 -18.11 13.77 -0.71
C PRO A 39 -17.13 14.14 0.41
N ASP A 40 -16.87 13.22 1.34
CA ASP A 40 -16.00 13.46 2.51
C ASP A 40 -14.51 13.21 2.20
N GLY A 41 -14.20 12.48 1.13
CA GLY A 41 -12.83 12.19 0.76
C GLY A 41 -12.66 10.90 -0.05
N SER A 42 -11.44 10.39 -0.12
CA SER A 42 -11.15 9.18 -0.87
C SER A 42 -10.23 8.21 -0.13
N VAL A 43 -10.47 6.92 -0.36
CA VAL A 43 -9.65 5.82 0.13
C VAL A 43 -9.14 5.02 -1.07
N VAL A 44 -7.85 4.71 -1.07
CA VAL A 44 -7.25 3.78 -2.05
C VAL A 44 -6.84 2.51 -1.33
N ILE A 45 -7.10 1.36 -1.94
CA ILE A 45 -6.76 0.03 -1.44
C ILE A 45 -5.91 -0.64 -2.51
N SER A 46 -4.64 -0.90 -2.21
CA SER A 46 -3.67 -1.37 -3.20
C SER A 46 -3.94 -2.79 -3.71
N GLY A 47 -4.58 -3.64 -2.91
CA GLY A 47 -4.40 -5.09 -3.08
C GLY A 47 -2.95 -5.49 -2.84
N ASP A 48 -2.57 -6.72 -3.24
CA ASP A 48 -1.18 -7.15 -3.19
C ASP A 48 -0.47 -6.66 -4.45
N THR A 49 0.58 -5.87 -4.26
CA THR A 49 1.37 -5.28 -5.36
C THR A 49 2.69 -4.73 -4.86
N ARG A 50 3.72 -4.80 -5.69
CA ARG A 50 4.91 -3.99 -5.44
C ARG A 50 4.61 -2.50 -5.54
N VAL A 51 5.50 -1.66 -5.02
CA VAL A 51 5.44 -0.21 -5.26
C VAL A 51 5.53 0.06 -6.77
N CYS A 52 4.54 0.75 -7.33
CA CYS A 52 4.45 1.02 -8.76
C CYS A 52 3.83 2.39 -9.04
N GLN A 53 4.06 2.89 -10.26
CA GLN A 53 3.58 4.21 -10.69
C GLN A 53 2.05 4.28 -10.74
N GLU A 54 1.40 3.16 -11.07
CA GLU A 54 -0.05 3.05 -11.15
C GLU A 54 -0.70 3.37 -9.80
N VAL A 55 -0.21 2.75 -8.72
CA VAL A 55 -0.71 3.02 -7.37
C VAL A 55 -0.32 4.43 -6.92
N GLU A 56 0.89 4.90 -7.22
CA GLU A 56 1.31 6.27 -6.89
C GLU A 56 0.35 7.31 -7.48
N ASP A 57 0.10 7.24 -8.79
CA ASP A 57 -0.78 8.19 -9.47
C ASP A 57 -2.25 8.04 -9.02
N PHE A 58 -2.70 6.81 -8.81
CA PHE A 58 -4.05 6.50 -8.37
C PHE A 58 -4.32 6.96 -6.93
N SER A 59 -3.26 7.06 -6.10
CA SER A 59 -3.34 7.49 -4.70
C SER A 59 -3.14 8.99 -4.50
N ARG A 60 -2.94 9.78 -5.58
CA ARG A 60 -2.66 11.21 -5.42
C ARG A 60 -3.74 11.92 -4.60
N ASN A 61 -3.26 12.61 -3.54
CA ASN A 61 -4.10 13.35 -2.60
C ASN A 61 -5.20 12.52 -1.92
N ALA A 62 -5.05 11.19 -1.84
CA ALA A 62 -6.00 10.36 -1.10
C ALA A 62 -5.96 10.68 0.39
N ASN A 63 -7.11 10.66 1.05
CA ASN A 63 -7.19 10.80 2.51
C ASN A 63 -6.58 9.58 3.19
N VAL A 64 -6.83 8.37 2.65
CA VAL A 64 -6.24 7.13 3.15
C VAL A 64 -5.73 6.29 1.99
N LEU A 65 -4.50 5.81 2.11
CA LEU A 65 -3.97 4.70 1.31
C LEU A 65 -3.82 3.49 2.22
N VAL A 66 -4.57 2.43 1.95
CA VAL A 66 -4.41 1.11 2.55
C VAL A 66 -3.50 0.31 1.62
N HIS A 67 -2.31 -0.05 2.08
CA HIS A 67 -1.32 -0.72 1.25
C HIS A 67 -0.69 -1.91 1.97
N GLU A 68 -0.42 -3.00 1.22
CA GLU A 68 0.43 -4.07 1.72
C GLU A 68 1.82 -3.55 2.07
N ALA A 69 2.54 -4.22 2.96
CA ALA A 69 3.85 -3.78 3.39
C ALA A 69 4.77 -4.93 3.77
N PHE A 70 5.96 -4.98 3.16
CA PHE A 70 6.99 -5.96 3.44
C PHE A 70 8.29 -5.32 3.91
N ARG A 71 8.78 -5.75 5.07
CA ARG A 71 10.08 -5.33 5.62
C ARG A 71 11.18 -6.27 5.17
N ARG A 72 12.20 -5.74 4.48
CA ARG A 72 13.36 -6.54 4.05
C ARG A 72 14.34 -6.81 5.19
N ALA A 73 14.60 -5.83 6.05
CA ALA A 73 15.64 -5.90 7.09
C ALA A 73 15.53 -7.16 7.99
N PRO A 74 14.37 -7.58 8.49
CA PRO A 74 14.26 -8.81 9.29
C PRO A 74 14.56 -10.09 8.51
N LEU A 75 14.55 -10.04 7.19
CA LEU A 75 14.71 -11.20 6.30
C LEU A 75 16.11 -11.34 5.72
N GLU A 76 17.03 -10.40 5.94
CA GLU A 76 18.37 -10.41 5.32
C GLU A 76 19.11 -11.73 5.55
N HIS A 77 19.16 -12.21 6.80
CA HIS A 77 19.82 -13.49 7.12
C HIS A 77 19.09 -14.70 6.52
N VAL A 78 17.79 -14.62 6.32
CA VAL A 78 17.01 -15.69 5.68
C VAL A 78 17.28 -15.71 4.17
N ILE A 79 17.39 -14.53 3.56
CA ILE A 79 17.69 -14.36 2.13
C ILE A 79 19.06 -14.95 1.80
N GLU A 80 20.07 -14.75 2.66
CA GLU A 80 21.42 -15.34 2.49
C GLU A 80 21.38 -16.86 2.36
N HIS A 81 20.49 -17.53 3.11
CA HIS A 81 20.35 -18.99 3.10
C HIS A 81 19.32 -19.50 2.09
N PHE A 82 18.33 -18.69 1.78
CA PHE A 82 17.21 -19.01 0.88
C PHE A 82 16.97 -17.91 -0.14
N PRO A 83 17.81 -17.78 -1.18
CA PRO A 83 17.74 -16.69 -2.17
C PRO A 83 16.38 -16.56 -2.91
N ARG A 84 15.58 -17.64 -2.94
CA ARG A 84 14.23 -17.62 -3.54
C ARG A 84 13.26 -16.65 -2.86
N ILE A 85 13.54 -16.26 -1.60
CA ILE A 85 12.73 -15.25 -0.88
C ILE A 85 12.82 -13.89 -1.59
N ASN A 86 13.93 -13.56 -2.24
CA ASN A 86 14.02 -12.34 -3.04
C ASN A 86 12.92 -12.26 -4.10
N SER A 87 12.62 -13.37 -4.78
CA SER A 87 11.56 -13.38 -5.80
C SER A 87 10.19 -13.05 -5.20
N ILE A 88 9.92 -13.44 -3.96
CA ILE A 88 8.69 -13.08 -3.25
C ILE A 88 8.70 -11.59 -2.93
N LEU A 89 9.81 -11.06 -2.43
CA LEU A 89 9.95 -9.64 -2.09
C LEU A 89 9.86 -8.73 -3.31
N ASP A 90 10.18 -9.23 -4.51
CA ASP A 90 10.17 -8.43 -5.74
C ASP A 90 8.77 -8.09 -6.25
N TYR A 91 7.72 -8.81 -5.82
CA TYR A 91 6.33 -8.52 -6.17
C TYR A 91 5.48 -8.01 -4.99
N HIS A 92 6.11 -7.74 -3.84
CA HIS A 92 5.51 -7.07 -2.69
C HIS A 92 6.12 -5.69 -2.46
N ALA A 93 5.42 -4.85 -1.71
CA ALA A 93 5.84 -3.48 -1.43
C ALA A 93 6.88 -3.41 -0.30
N ASP A 94 8.12 -3.07 -0.64
CA ASP A 94 9.14 -2.70 0.35
C ASP A 94 8.72 -1.43 1.12
N THR A 95 8.74 -1.49 2.45
CA THR A 95 8.24 -0.44 3.35
C THR A 95 8.94 0.91 3.17
N ILE A 96 10.25 0.94 2.91
CA ILE A 96 11.00 2.19 2.67
C ILE A 96 10.55 2.83 1.35
N SER A 97 10.48 2.02 0.28
CA SER A 97 10.03 2.45 -1.03
C SER A 97 8.57 2.92 -1.01
N LEU A 98 7.72 2.24 -0.24
CA LEU A 98 6.32 2.61 -0.02
C LEU A 98 6.20 3.98 0.67
N GLY A 99 7.02 4.26 1.68
CA GLY A 99 7.08 5.57 2.31
C GLY A 99 7.41 6.69 1.32
N ALA A 100 8.41 6.47 0.46
CA ALA A 100 8.78 7.43 -0.58
C ALA A 100 7.64 7.65 -1.60
N MET A 101 6.94 6.59 -2.01
CA MET A 101 5.79 6.68 -2.92
C MET A 101 4.63 7.45 -2.27
N ALA A 102 4.25 7.11 -1.03
CA ALA A 102 3.17 7.79 -0.31
C ALA A 102 3.43 9.29 -0.12
N GLN A 103 4.71 9.66 0.11
CA GLN A 103 5.12 11.08 0.19
C GLN A 103 4.94 11.79 -1.16
N ARG A 104 5.36 11.20 -2.28
CA ARG A 104 5.19 11.80 -3.61
C ARG A 104 3.73 11.90 -4.01
N ALA A 105 2.92 10.90 -3.64
CA ALA A 105 1.48 10.89 -3.87
C ALA A 105 0.70 11.85 -2.97
N GLN A 106 1.35 12.45 -1.96
CA GLN A 106 0.72 13.37 -1.00
C GLN A 106 -0.45 12.72 -0.25
N VAL A 107 -0.33 11.44 0.09
CA VAL A 107 -1.30 10.71 0.89
C VAL A 107 -1.33 11.29 2.30
N GLN A 108 -2.51 11.50 2.88
CA GLN A 108 -2.64 12.05 4.23
C GLN A 108 -2.39 11.00 5.31
N THR A 109 -3.00 9.80 5.15
CA THR A 109 -2.81 8.66 6.05
C THR A 109 -2.44 7.42 5.26
N LEU A 110 -1.31 6.81 5.60
CA LEU A 110 -0.90 5.50 5.10
C LEU A 110 -1.23 4.44 6.15
N LEU A 111 -2.13 3.51 5.81
CA LEU A 111 -2.48 2.36 6.63
C LEU A 111 -1.83 1.11 6.04
N LEU A 112 -0.91 0.52 6.77
CA LEU A 112 -0.21 -0.70 6.37
C LEU A 112 -1.06 -1.93 6.69
N THR A 113 -1.18 -2.84 5.75
CA THR A 113 -1.89 -4.12 5.87
C THR A 113 -1.06 -5.25 5.27
N HIS A 114 -1.54 -6.50 5.31
CA HIS A 114 -0.83 -7.65 4.74
C HIS A 114 0.68 -7.62 5.08
N LEU A 115 0.97 -7.51 6.38
CA LEU A 115 2.32 -7.26 6.89
C LEU A 115 3.24 -8.46 6.71
N GLY A 116 4.36 -8.28 6.05
CA GLY A 116 5.36 -9.31 5.83
C GLY A 116 6.78 -8.89 6.26
N PRO A 117 7.50 -9.71 7.07
CA PRO A 117 6.93 -10.77 7.92
C PRO A 117 5.99 -10.20 9.00
N PRO A 118 4.97 -10.95 9.43
CA PRO A 118 4.04 -10.46 10.46
C PRO A 118 4.82 -10.10 11.73
N PRO A 119 4.58 -8.91 12.33
CA PRO A 119 5.27 -8.50 13.55
C PRO A 119 4.85 -9.37 14.73
N ARG A 120 5.82 -9.77 15.57
CA ARG A 120 5.62 -10.63 16.74
C ARG A 120 5.45 -9.85 18.04
N ASP A 121 5.88 -8.58 18.01
CA ASP A 121 5.85 -7.68 19.16
C ASP A 121 5.76 -6.20 18.71
N GLU A 122 5.63 -5.29 19.66
CA GLU A 122 5.52 -3.84 19.41
C GLU A 122 6.78 -3.25 18.75
N ALA A 123 7.96 -3.77 19.03
CA ALA A 123 9.20 -3.28 18.45
C ALA A 123 9.29 -3.64 16.95
N GLU A 124 8.89 -4.85 16.58
CA GLU A 124 8.79 -5.26 15.18
C GLU A 124 7.69 -4.47 14.44
N GLU A 125 6.55 -4.22 15.08
CA GLU A 125 5.48 -3.37 14.53
C GLU A 125 5.97 -1.93 14.32
N GLN A 126 6.66 -1.34 15.31
CA GLN A 126 7.24 -0.01 15.19
C GLN A 126 8.22 0.08 14.01
N GLY A 127 8.95 -0.99 13.74
CA GLY A 127 9.87 -1.06 12.61
C GLY A 127 9.21 -0.81 11.25
N PHE A 128 7.95 -1.17 11.04
CA PHE A 128 7.20 -0.82 9.82
C PHE A 128 7.04 0.69 9.67
N SER A 129 6.64 1.37 10.75
CA SER A 129 6.50 2.83 10.78
C SER A 129 7.85 3.55 10.59
N ASP A 130 8.91 3.00 11.15
CA ASP A 130 10.25 3.59 11.06
C ASP A 130 10.83 3.43 9.64
N ASP A 131 10.61 2.30 8.97
CA ASP A 131 10.97 2.10 7.58
C ASP A 131 10.24 3.09 6.66
N VAL A 132 8.93 3.28 6.85
CA VAL A 132 8.12 4.26 6.10
C VAL A 132 8.65 5.68 6.29
N LYS A 133 9.02 6.07 7.51
CA LYS A 133 9.67 7.36 7.80
C LYS A 133 11.04 7.47 7.14
N THR A 134 11.82 6.39 7.13
CA THR A 134 13.12 6.32 6.43
C THR A 134 12.94 6.58 4.93
N GLY A 135 11.83 6.14 4.32
CA GLY A 135 11.43 6.47 2.96
C GLY A 135 11.07 7.94 2.74
N GLY A 136 10.99 8.74 3.81
CA GLY A 136 10.70 10.18 3.75
C GLY A 136 9.23 10.55 3.92
N TYR A 137 8.34 9.60 4.26
CA TYR A 137 6.94 9.91 4.49
C TYR A 137 6.76 10.68 5.79
N THR A 138 6.10 11.84 5.70
CA THR A 138 5.85 12.76 6.82
C THR A 138 4.39 12.80 7.27
N GLY A 139 3.51 12.11 6.55
CA GLY A 139 2.10 11.98 6.91
C GLY A 139 1.86 10.99 8.06
N LYS A 140 0.61 10.71 8.35
CA LYS A 140 0.22 9.76 9.39
C LYS A 140 0.41 8.32 8.89
N CYS A 141 1.31 7.57 9.52
CA CYS A 141 1.50 6.14 9.26
C CYS A 141 0.85 5.32 10.38
N LEU A 142 0.02 4.35 10.01
CA LEU A 142 -0.65 3.41 10.90
C LEU A 142 -0.28 2.00 10.50
N VAL A 143 0.12 1.18 11.46
CA VAL A 143 0.27 -0.27 11.26
C VAL A 143 -1.08 -0.91 11.56
N GLY A 144 -1.69 -1.52 10.53
CA GLY A 144 -3.05 -2.05 10.63
C GLY A 144 -3.15 -3.27 11.54
N ARG A 145 -4.26 -3.35 12.25
CA ARG A 145 -4.67 -4.50 13.05
C ARG A 145 -6.11 -4.86 12.71
N ASP A 146 -6.48 -6.10 12.88
CA ASP A 146 -7.84 -6.55 12.66
C ASP A 146 -8.84 -5.68 13.43
N LEU A 147 -9.94 -5.35 12.76
CA LEU A 147 -11.01 -4.50 13.27
C LEU A 147 -10.61 -3.04 13.56
N MET A 148 -9.42 -2.59 13.11
CA MET A 148 -9.03 -1.19 13.21
C MET A 148 -9.89 -0.31 12.32
N SER A 149 -10.32 0.84 12.82
CA SER A 149 -11.05 1.86 12.06
C SER A 149 -10.20 3.11 11.88
N VAL A 150 -10.31 3.71 10.70
CA VAL A 150 -9.67 5.00 10.39
C VAL A 150 -10.75 5.97 9.93
N THR A 151 -10.77 7.15 10.55
CA THR A 151 -11.67 8.25 10.19
C THR A 151 -10.83 9.38 9.58
N PHE A 152 -11.35 10.04 8.55
CA PHE A 152 -10.71 11.15 7.82
C PHE A 152 -11.72 12.22 7.45
#